data_79ef7be8b037b7c2ed2570458d4f3866
#
_entry.id   79ef7be8b037b7c2ed2570458d4f3866
#
_cell.length_a   1.000
_cell.length_b   1.000
_cell.length_c   1.000
_cell.angle_alpha   90.00
_cell.angle_beta   90.00
_cell.angle_gamma   90.00
#
_symmetry.space_group_name_H-M   'P 1'
#
loop_
_entity.id
_entity.type
_entity.pdbx_description
1 polymer ?
#
loop_
_entity_poly.entity_id
_entity_poly.type
_entity_poly.pdbx_seq_one_letter_code
_entity_poly.pdbx_strand_id
1 'polypeptide(L)'
;NEDIIQGELPRDYVSRLACEKATKISGDFPDHIVLAADTTVAIGRRILPKAETIADAKYCLQLISGRNHRVFTCIAVVKSNGEILKRVVETRLKMKRLSEAEFKDYIHSQEWQGKAGGYSIQGSAESFVIKIVGSYSNVVGLPLYETRNMLRGSGYIL
;
A
#
# COMPACT_ATOMS: atom_id res chain seq x y z
N ASN A 1 16.11 -2.81 1.93
CA ASN A 1 15.74 -2.58 3.32
C ASN A 1 14.43 -1.79 3.37
N GLU A 2 13.40 -2.33 4.05
CA GLU A 2 12.07 -1.68 4.17
C GLU A 2 11.99 -0.72 5.37
N ASP A 3 13.11 -0.41 6.05
CA ASP A 3 13.12 0.54 7.15
C ASP A 3 12.78 1.97 6.69
N ILE A 4 12.02 2.67 7.52
CA ILE A 4 11.66 4.07 7.27
C ILE A 4 12.89 4.93 7.58
N ILE A 5 13.29 5.75 6.61
CA ILE A 5 14.37 6.73 6.81
C ILE A 5 13.83 7.90 7.65
N GLN A 6 14.66 8.40 8.56
CA GLN A 6 14.24 9.51 9.43
C GLN A 6 13.74 10.71 8.63
N GLY A 7 12.51 11.14 8.90
CA GLY A 7 11.86 12.25 8.21
C GLY A 7 11.22 11.91 6.85
N GLU A 8 11.31 10.67 6.41
CA GLU A 8 10.74 10.22 5.14
C GLU A 8 9.21 10.34 5.15
N LEU A 9 8.66 10.92 4.10
CA LEU A 9 7.22 11.04 3.93
C LEU A 9 6.63 9.77 3.34
N PRO A 10 5.34 9.45 3.60
CA PRO A 10 4.71 8.24 3.07
C PRO A 10 4.84 8.08 1.55
N ARG A 11 4.74 9.19 0.80
CA ARG A 11 4.88 9.21 -0.66
C ARG A 11 6.30 8.85 -1.12
N ASP A 12 7.30 9.35 -0.41
CA ASP A 12 8.71 9.11 -0.74
C ASP A 12 9.12 7.69 -0.38
N TYR A 13 8.64 7.21 0.76
CA TYR A 13 8.83 5.84 1.24
C TYR A 13 8.36 4.80 0.22
N VAL A 14 7.08 4.83 -0.22
CA VAL A 14 6.59 3.86 -1.21
C VAL A 14 7.28 4.02 -2.56
N SER A 15 7.66 5.25 -2.94
CA SER A 15 8.38 5.51 -4.19
C SER A 15 9.76 4.86 -4.18
N ARG A 16 10.49 5.00 -3.09
CA ARG A 16 11.80 4.37 -2.91
C ARG A 16 11.69 2.85 -2.97
N LEU A 17 10.82 2.26 -2.16
CA LEU A 17 10.67 0.81 -2.08
C LEU A 17 10.22 0.18 -3.41
N ALA A 18 9.25 0.78 -4.09
CA ALA A 18 8.80 0.27 -5.39
C ALA A 18 9.94 0.30 -6.44
N CYS A 19 10.70 1.39 -6.47
CA CYS A 19 11.84 1.51 -7.38
C CYS A 19 12.96 0.51 -7.04
N GLU A 20 13.31 0.37 -5.78
CA GLU A 20 14.32 -0.61 -5.32
C GLU A 20 13.93 -2.04 -5.69
N LYS A 21 12.64 -2.42 -5.46
CA LYS A 21 12.11 -3.74 -5.83
C LYS A 21 12.17 -3.96 -7.34
N ALA A 22 11.72 -2.99 -8.13
CA ALA A 22 11.73 -3.10 -9.60
C ALA A 22 13.15 -3.20 -10.16
N THR A 23 14.06 -2.34 -9.68
CA THR A 23 15.46 -2.32 -10.13
C THR A 23 16.18 -3.62 -9.79
N LYS A 24 15.95 -4.17 -8.59
CA LYS A 24 16.56 -5.43 -8.18
C LYS A 24 16.18 -6.57 -9.11
N ILE A 25 14.90 -6.68 -9.43
CA ILE A 25 14.39 -7.76 -10.30
C ILE A 25 14.82 -7.54 -11.76
N SER A 26 14.84 -6.29 -12.25
CA SER A 26 15.24 -6.01 -13.63
C SER A 26 16.68 -6.39 -13.93
N GLY A 27 17.56 -6.40 -12.92
CA GLY A 27 18.94 -6.88 -13.07
C GLY A 27 19.01 -8.38 -13.43
N ASP A 28 18.06 -9.17 -12.93
CA ASP A 28 17.98 -10.60 -13.22
C ASP A 28 17.24 -10.89 -14.54
N PHE A 29 16.47 -9.91 -15.05
CA PHE A 29 15.62 -10.04 -16.25
C PHE A 29 15.80 -8.84 -17.21
N PRO A 30 16.97 -8.64 -17.81
CA PRO A 30 17.29 -7.41 -18.55
C PRO A 30 16.41 -7.16 -19.78
N ASP A 31 15.87 -8.22 -20.41
CA ASP A 31 15.05 -8.14 -21.63
C ASP A 31 13.54 -8.04 -21.32
N HIS A 32 13.18 -7.91 -20.04
CA HIS A 32 11.78 -7.89 -19.61
C HIS A 32 11.36 -6.50 -19.14
N ILE A 33 10.05 -6.23 -19.29
CA ILE A 33 9.42 -5.13 -18.56
C ILE A 33 9.12 -5.64 -17.15
N VAL A 34 9.69 -4.98 -16.14
CA VAL A 34 9.51 -5.34 -14.74
C VAL A 34 8.56 -4.36 -14.08
N LEU A 35 7.49 -4.87 -13.49
CA LEU A 35 6.54 -4.12 -12.69
C LEU A 35 6.73 -4.46 -11.21
N ALA A 36 6.86 -3.44 -10.37
CA ALA A 36 6.78 -3.57 -8.92
C ALA A 36 5.81 -2.54 -8.34
N ALA A 37 5.21 -2.87 -7.21
CA ALA A 37 4.40 -1.96 -6.43
C ALA A 37 4.75 -2.06 -4.95
N ASP A 38 4.62 -0.94 -4.25
CA ASP A 38 4.73 -0.90 -2.80
C ASP A 38 3.63 -0.03 -2.22
N THR A 39 3.07 -0.46 -1.09
CA THR A 39 1.90 0.18 -0.48
C THR A 39 2.14 0.45 0.99
N THR A 40 1.77 1.66 1.43
CA THR A 40 1.76 2.01 2.85
C THR A 40 0.49 2.73 3.26
N VAL A 41 0.18 2.62 4.55
CA VAL A 41 -0.93 3.33 5.20
C VAL A 41 -0.35 4.42 6.09
N ALA A 42 -0.95 5.61 6.08
CA ALA A 42 -0.49 6.71 6.89
C ALA A 42 -1.62 7.52 7.52
N ILE A 43 -1.38 7.99 8.74
CA ILE A 43 -2.19 9.00 9.43
C ILE A 43 -1.38 10.28 9.52
N GLY A 44 -1.85 11.34 8.85
CA GLY A 44 -1.04 12.53 8.70
C GLY A 44 0.28 12.20 7.99
N ARG A 45 1.41 12.44 8.67
CA ARG A 45 2.77 12.12 8.17
C ARG A 45 3.30 10.79 8.72
N ARG A 46 2.59 10.18 9.67
CA ARG A 46 3.01 8.93 10.31
C ARG A 46 2.70 7.75 9.43
N ILE A 47 3.72 7.04 9.02
CA ILE A 47 3.61 5.75 8.35
C ILE A 47 3.25 4.70 9.40
N LEU A 48 2.23 3.88 9.13
CA LEU A 48 1.86 2.75 9.96
C LEU A 48 2.65 1.52 9.53
N PRO A 49 3.10 0.70 10.49
CA PRO A 49 3.85 -0.50 10.15
C PRO A 49 2.99 -1.53 9.42
N LYS A 50 3.65 -2.44 8.76
CA LYS A 50 3.08 -3.72 8.37
C LYS A 50 2.88 -4.54 9.64
N ALA A 51 1.68 -5.04 9.86
CA ALA A 51 1.36 -5.78 11.08
C ALA A 51 1.88 -7.21 10.98
N GLU A 52 2.95 -7.51 11.66
CA GLU A 52 3.52 -8.87 11.78
C GLU A 52 3.14 -9.52 13.12
N THR A 53 2.81 -8.73 14.11
CA THR A 53 2.41 -9.18 15.44
C THR A 53 1.03 -8.65 15.85
N ILE A 54 0.41 -9.31 16.83
CA ILE A 54 -0.85 -8.81 17.43
C ILE A 54 -0.68 -7.40 18.00
N ALA A 55 0.51 -7.08 18.53
CA ALA A 55 0.80 -5.75 19.05
C ALA A 55 0.78 -4.69 17.94
N ASP A 56 1.37 -4.99 16.78
CA ASP A 56 1.35 -4.10 15.61
C ASP A 56 -0.08 -3.90 15.10
N ALA A 57 -0.85 -4.98 15.00
CA ALA A 57 -2.24 -4.91 14.56
C ALA A 57 -3.10 -4.04 15.50
N LYS A 58 -2.97 -4.25 16.81
CA LYS A 58 -3.65 -3.43 17.82
C LYS A 58 -3.27 -1.96 17.71
N TYR A 59 -1.98 -1.69 17.60
CA TYR A 59 -1.46 -0.33 17.43
C TYR A 59 -2.05 0.35 16.19
N CYS A 60 -2.00 -0.31 15.04
CA CYS A 60 -2.54 0.22 13.79
C CYS A 60 -4.05 0.50 13.90
N LEU A 61 -4.84 -0.47 14.34
CA LEU A 61 -6.29 -0.35 14.46
C LEU A 61 -6.71 0.76 15.44
N GLN A 62 -6.00 0.92 16.57
CA GLN A 62 -6.25 2.00 17.52
C GLN A 62 -6.05 3.38 16.88
N LEU A 63 -5.05 3.50 16.01
CA LEU A 63 -4.76 4.76 15.33
C LEU A 63 -5.77 5.09 14.24
N ILE A 64 -6.26 4.11 13.47
CA ILE A 64 -7.19 4.35 12.36
C ILE A 64 -8.66 4.36 12.77
N SER A 65 -9.01 3.76 13.91
CA SER A 65 -10.39 3.71 14.42
C SER A 65 -10.97 5.11 14.60
N GLY A 66 -12.11 5.38 13.94
CA GLY A 66 -12.82 6.66 14.00
C GLY A 66 -12.11 7.82 13.28
N ARG A 67 -11.10 7.55 12.47
CA ARG A 67 -10.28 8.58 11.81
C ARG A 67 -10.23 8.42 10.30
N ASN A 68 -9.80 9.50 9.66
CA ASN A 68 -9.36 9.46 8.27
C ASN A 68 -7.91 9.01 8.22
N HIS A 69 -7.60 8.17 7.24
CA HIS A 69 -6.23 7.77 6.93
C HIS A 69 -6.03 7.74 5.41
N ARG A 70 -4.80 7.59 4.98
CA ARG A 70 -4.43 7.56 3.56
C ARG A 70 -3.67 6.28 3.26
N VAL A 71 -3.93 5.75 2.07
CA VAL A 71 -3.17 4.65 1.48
C VAL A 71 -2.43 5.20 0.28
N PHE A 72 -1.13 5.00 0.25
CA PHE A 72 -0.25 5.34 -0.85
C PHE A 72 0.28 4.05 -1.47
N THR A 73 0.16 3.93 -2.79
CA THR A 73 0.85 2.90 -3.54
C THR A 73 1.70 3.55 -4.61
N CYS A 74 2.96 3.17 -4.68
CA CYS A 74 3.81 3.48 -5.82
C CYS A 74 3.89 2.27 -6.74
N ILE A 75 3.71 2.54 -8.03
CA ILE A 75 4.01 1.61 -9.11
C ILE A 75 5.31 2.04 -9.73
N ALA A 76 6.25 1.11 -9.92
CA ALA A 76 7.48 1.31 -10.67
C ALA A 76 7.55 0.31 -11.82
N VAL A 77 7.82 0.81 -13.02
CA VAL A 77 8.02 0.00 -14.22
C VAL A 77 9.42 0.26 -14.74
N VAL A 78 10.21 -0.80 -14.84
CA VAL A 78 11.52 -0.76 -15.51
C VAL A 78 11.33 -1.33 -16.91
N LYS A 79 11.63 -0.52 -17.93
CA LYS A 79 11.59 -0.93 -19.33
C LYS A 79 12.82 -1.77 -19.69
N SER A 80 12.75 -2.51 -20.80
CA SER A 80 13.91 -3.27 -21.32
C SER A 80 15.13 -2.41 -21.65
N ASN A 81 14.96 -1.10 -21.89
CA ASN A 81 16.05 -0.16 -22.09
C ASN A 81 16.64 0.41 -20.78
N GLY A 82 16.16 -0.07 -19.62
CA GLY A 82 16.61 0.39 -18.30
C GLY A 82 15.93 1.66 -17.80
N GLU A 83 15.05 2.29 -18.57
CA GLU A 83 14.30 3.47 -18.13
C GLU A 83 13.30 3.09 -17.05
N ILE A 84 13.26 3.87 -15.95
CA ILE A 84 12.35 3.66 -14.83
C ILE A 84 11.23 4.70 -14.88
N LEU A 85 10.01 4.21 -14.99
CA LEU A 85 8.80 5.00 -14.81
C LEU A 85 8.22 4.72 -13.43
N LYS A 86 7.72 5.76 -12.75
CA LYS A 86 7.04 5.58 -11.46
C LYS A 86 5.82 6.48 -11.31
N ARG A 87 4.84 6.00 -10.57
CA ARG A 87 3.63 6.76 -10.22
C ARG A 87 3.18 6.43 -8.82
N VAL A 88 2.93 7.48 -8.01
CA VAL A 88 2.34 7.32 -6.68
C VAL A 88 0.87 7.70 -6.73
N VAL A 89 0.02 6.80 -6.25
CA VAL A 89 -1.43 6.98 -6.14
C VAL A 89 -1.81 7.08 -4.67
N GLU A 90 -2.64 8.06 -4.34
CA GLU A 90 -3.14 8.30 -2.99
C GLU A 90 -4.65 8.05 -2.96
N THR A 91 -5.12 7.33 -1.94
CA THR A 91 -6.54 7.14 -1.65
C THR A 91 -6.80 7.46 -0.18
N ARG A 92 -7.86 8.20 0.08
CA ARG A 92 -8.30 8.58 1.44
C ARG A 92 -9.44 7.69 1.86
N LEU A 93 -9.36 7.19 3.09
CA LEU A 93 -10.42 6.39 3.69
C LEU A 93 -10.87 7.03 5.00
N LYS A 94 -12.17 6.89 5.29
CA LYS A 94 -12.74 7.17 6.60
C LYS A 94 -13.19 5.87 7.21
N MET A 95 -12.64 5.54 8.38
CA MET A 95 -13.01 4.36 9.13
C MET A 95 -13.95 4.73 10.27
N LYS A 96 -14.96 3.89 10.53
CA LYS A 96 -15.83 4.03 11.70
C LYS A 96 -15.02 3.88 12.98
N ARG A 97 -15.53 4.40 14.08
CA ARG A 97 -15.01 4.06 15.41
C ARG A 97 -15.40 2.61 15.72
N LEU A 98 -14.39 1.77 15.88
CA LEU A 98 -14.58 0.37 16.22
C LEU A 98 -15.06 0.23 17.67
N SER A 99 -16.07 -0.60 17.90
CA SER A 99 -16.44 -1.06 19.23
C SER A 99 -15.36 -2.02 19.75
N GLU A 100 -15.37 -2.25 21.06
CA GLU A 100 -14.45 -3.20 21.69
C GLU A 100 -14.61 -4.62 21.14
N ALA A 101 -15.84 -5.03 20.87
CA ALA A 101 -16.15 -6.34 20.29
C ALA A 101 -15.59 -6.45 18.86
N GLU A 102 -15.88 -5.48 17.99
CA GLU A 102 -15.35 -5.46 16.60
C GLU A 102 -13.83 -5.47 16.57
N PHE A 103 -13.20 -4.70 17.44
CA PHE A 103 -11.75 -4.67 17.59
C PHE A 103 -11.18 -6.05 17.97
N LYS A 104 -11.79 -6.69 18.97
CA LYS A 104 -11.38 -8.01 19.44
C LYS A 104 -11.59 -9.09 18.36
N ASP A 105 -12.75 -9.07 17.71
CA ASP A 105 -13.11 -10.04 16.67
C ASP A 105 -12.14 -9.91 15.47
N TYR A 106 -11.82 -8.68 15.07
CA TYR A 106 -10.88 -8.47 13.97
C TYR A 106 -9.45 -8.91 14.32
N ILE A 107 -8.98 -8.67 15.55
CA ILE A 107 -7.69 -9.20 16.00
C ILE A 107 -7.69 -10.73 15.96
N HIS A 108 -8.79 -11.37 16.34
CA HIS A 108 -8.93 -12.82 16.35
C HIS A 108 -8.97 -13.44 14.94
N SER A 109 -9.51 -12.71 13.95
CA SER A 109 -9.59 -13.18 12.56
C SER A 109 -8.24 -13.38 11.89
N GLN A 110 -7.19 -12.75 12.42
CA GLN A 110 -5.84 -12.72 11.83
C GLN A 110 -5.74 -12.13 10.41
N GLU A 111 -6.81 -11.54 9.89
CA GLU A 111 -6.81 -10.89 8.56
C GLU A 111 -5.82 -9.71 8.44
N TRP A 112 -5.32 -9.24 9.57
CA TRP A 112 -4.32 -8.19 9.67
C TRP A 112 -2.89 -8.64 9.35
N GLN A 113 -2.62 -9.96 9.38
CA GLN A 113 -1.25 -10.48 9.23
C GLN A 113 -0.64 -10.05 7.90
N GLY A 114 0.56 -9.48 7.97
CA GLY A 114 1.31 -9.01 6.81
C GLY A 114 0.68 -7.83 6.08
N LYS A 115 -0.32 -7.13 6.66
CA LYS A 115 -1.00 -6.01 6.01
C LYS A 115 -0.46 -4.67 6.47
N ALA A 116 -0.19 -3.78 5.52
CA ALA A 116 0.14 -2.38 5.81
C ALA A 116 -1.00 -1.73 6.59
N GLY A 117 -0.68 -1.08 7.73
CA GLY A 117 -1.69 -0.48 8.59
C GLY A 117 -2.61 -1.47 9.29
N GLY A 118 -2.29 -2.77 9.27
CA GLY A 118 -2.97 -3.80 10.05
C GLY A 118 -4.39 -4.16 9.58
N TYR A 119 -4.77 -3.88 8.33
CA TYR A 119 -6.06 -4.31 7.79
C TYR A 119 -6.03 -4.63 6.30
N SER A 120 -7.00 -5.43 5.87
CA SER A 120 -7.25 -5.74 4.45
C SER A 120 -8.65 -5.27 4.06
N ILE A 121 -8.73 -4.41 3.03
CA ILE A 121 -10.03 -3.99 2.48
C ILE A 121 -10.76 -5.12 1.75
N GLN A 122 -10.05 -6.17 1.37
CA GLN A 122 -10.64 -7.36 0.73
C GLN A 122 -11.22 -8.36 1.74
N GLY A 123 -11.12 -8.06 3.04
CA GLY A 123 -11.64 -8.88 4.12
C GLY A 123 -12.75 -8.19 4.92
N SER A 124 -12.97 -8.66 6.13
CA SER A 124 -14.02 -8.16 7.02
C SER A 124 -13.86 -6.67 7.39
N ALA A 125 -12.64 -6.14 7.32
CA ALA A 125 -12.38 -4.71 7.60
C ALA A 125 -13.04 -3.76 6.60
N GLU A 126 -13.48 -4.21 5.43
CA GLU A 126 -14.26 -3.39 4.49
C GLU A 126 -15.54 -2.87 5.16
N SER A 127 -16.16 -3.68 6.03
CA SER A 127 -17.36 -3.29 6.79
C SER A 127 -17.13 -2.12 7.78
N PHE A 128 -15.87 -1.80 8.08
CA PHE A 128 -15.51 -0.67 8.93
C PHE A 128 -15.27 0.63 8.14
N VAL A 129 -15.18 0.55 6.81
CA VAL A 129 -14.91 1.70 5.95
C VAL A 129 -16.19 2.44 5.61
N ILE A 130 -16.30 3.70 6.09
CA ILE A 130 -17.46 4.56 5.83
C ILE A 130 -17.39 5.19 4.45
N LYS A 131 -16.18 5.56 4.00
CA LYS A 131 -15.97 6.29 2.75
C LYS A 131 -14.58 6.05 2.18
N ILE A 132 -14.54 5.91 0.85
CA ILE A 132 -13.31 5.87 0.05
C ILE A 132 -13.35 7.06 -0.90
N VAL A 133 -12.26 7.83 -0.95
CA VAL A 133 -12.05 8.90 -1.94
C VAL A 133 -10.76 8.60 -2.68
N GLY A 134 -10.89 8.10 -3.90
CA GLY A 134 -9.81 7.63 -4.73
C GLY A 134 -10.10 6.27 -5.34
N SER A 135 -9.10 5.40 -5.39
CA SER A 135 -9.15 4.10 -6.06
C SER A 135 -9.19 2.94 -5.07
N TYR A 136 -10.19 2.07 -5.17
CA TYR A 136 -10.25 0.81 -4.42
C TYR A 136 -9.05 -0.08 -4.71
N SER A 137 -8.68 -0.23 -5.99
CA SER A 137 -7.53 -1.07 -6.38
C SER A 137 -6.20 -0.52 -5.84
N ASN A 138 -6.10 0.79 -5.61
CA ASN A 138 -4.98 1.38 -4.89
C ASN A 138 -4.91 0.90 -3.43
N VAL A 139 -6.05 0.83 -2.75
CA VAL A 139 -6.12 0.33 -1.37
C VAL A 139 -5.77 -1.14 -1.28
N VAL A 140 -6.14 -1.92 -2.30
CA VAL A 140 -5.75 -3.34 -2.44
C VAL A 140 -4.23 -3.50 -2.62
N GLY A 141 -3.57 -2.51 -3.26
CA GLY A 141 -2.10 -2.50 -3.42
C GLY A 141 -1.60 -2.44 -4.86
N LEU A 142 -2.49 -2.40 -5.86
CA LEU A 142 -2.14 -2.23 -7.27
C LEU A 142 -3.20 -1.38 -7.97
N PRO A 143 -3.02 -0.06 -8.11
CA PRO A 143 -3.97 0.81 -8.77
C PRO A 143 -4.04 0.51 -10.27
N LEU A 144 -5.14 -0.13 -10.72
CA LEU A 144 -5.23 -0.76 -12.03
C LEU A 144 -5.25 0.24 -13.19
N TYR A 145 -5.89 1.40 -13.00
CA TYR A 145 -5.92 2.45 -14.04
C TYR A 145 -4.51 2.92 -14.39
N GLU A 146 -3.74 3.29 -13.40
CA GLU A 146 -2.37 3.78 -13.58
C GLU A 146 -1.43 2.67 -14.05
N THR A 147 -1.55 1.48 -13.48
CA THR A 147 -0.76 0.31 -13.87
C THR A 147 -0.93 -0.01 -15.34
N ARG A 148 -2.19 -0.09 -15.81
CA ARG A 148 -2.47 -0.37 -17.21
C ARG A 148 -1.89 0.68 -18.14
N ASN A 149 -2.06 1.96 -17.80
CA ASN A 149 -1.54 3.06 -18.61
C ASN A 149 -0.01 3.06 -18.67
N MET A 150 0.66 2.79 -17.54
CA MET A 150 2.12 2.70 -17.50
C MET A 150 2.66 1.53 -18.31
N LEU A 151 2.03 0.36 -18.22
CA LEU A 151 2.43 -0.82 -19.01
C LEU A 151 2.26 -0.57 -20.51
N ARG A 152 1.13 -0.01 -20.94
CA ARG A 152 0.91 0.37 -22.36
C ARG A 152 1.93 1.40 -22.83
N GLY A 153 2.21 2.42 -22.03
CA GLY A 153 3.25 3.42 -22.33
C GLY A 153 4.67 2.84 -22.35
N SER A 154 4.88 1.68 -21.75
CA SER A 154 6.14 0.95 -21.76
C SER A 154 6.28 -0.04 -22.93
N GLY A 155 5.27 -0.11 -23.80
CA GLY A 155 5.26 -1.01 -24.96
C GLY A 155 4.65 -2.39 -24.69
N TYR A 156 4.12 -2.62 -23.49
CA TYR A 156 3.40 -3.85 -23.19
C TYR A 156 2.00 -3.83 -23.82
N ILE A 157 1.68 -4.84 -24.60
CA ILE A 157 0.37 -5.00 -25.25
C ILE A 157 -0.51 -5.84 -24.31
N LEU A 158 -1.59 -5.22 -23.83
CA LEU A 158 -2.62 -5.84 -22.97
C LEU A 158 -3.77 -6.35 -23.82
#